data_135c639b4729978cdd60ad1841db79b3
#
_entry.id   135c639b4729978cdd60ad1841db79b3
#
_cell.length_a   1.000
_cell.length_b   1.000
_cell.length_c   1.000
_cell.angle_alpha   90.00
_cell.angle_beta   90.00
_cell.angle_gamma   90.00
#
_symmetry.space_group_name_H-M   'P 1'
#
loop_
_entity.id
_entity.type
_entity.pdbx_description
1 polymer ?
#
loop_
_entity_poly.entity_id
_entity_poly.type
_entity_poly.pdbx_seq_one_letter_code
_entity_poly.pdbx_strand_id
1 'polypeptide(L)'
;QVNEAVHLSERERHTFIDCLMKIQEELQHPIDRMSKRLISNNIELLLNYCLRFYERQFITRQDANRDILTRFEALLDNYFTDGNAMQKGLPTVKYCAGELCLSPNYFGDLIKKETGKTALEYIQNKIMDIAKEKLLVSSNSISQIAYSLGFQYPQHFTRVFKKLTGCTPNEYRLIG
;
A
#
# COMPACT_ATOMS: atom_id res chain seq x y z
N GLN A 1 -2.55 4.92 -16.54
CA GLN A 1 -3.46 3.77 -16.40
C GLN A 1 -2.70 2.54 -16.85
N VAL A 2 -2.34 1.67 -15.93
CA VAL A 2 -1.77 0.36 -16.26
C VAL A 2 -2.95 -0.46 -16.78
N ASN A 3 -2.92 -0.88 -18.05
CA ASN A 3 -3.85 -1.85 -18.62
C ASN A 3 -3.57 -3.21 -17.94
N GLU A 4 -4.19 -3.46 -16.81
CA GLU A 4 -4.08 -4.74 -16.14
C GLU A 4 -5.14 -5.69 -16.71
N ALA A 5 -4.69 -6.89 -17.07
CA ALA A 5 -5.60 -7.96 -17.49
C ALA A 5 -6.51 -8.36 -16.33
N VAL A 6 -7.78 -8.61 -16.63
CA VAL A 6 -8.72 -9.14 -15.65
C VAL A 6 -8.50 -10.65 -15.53
N HIS A 7 -8.17 -11.10 -14.32
CA HIS A 7 -8.06 -12.53 -14.01
C HIS A 7 -9.44 -13.09 -13.63
N LEU A 8 -9.92 -14.00 -14.45
CA LEU A 8 -11.21 -14.66 -14.24
C LEU A 8 -11.03 -15.94 -13.43
N SER A 9 -11.88 -16.15 -12.43
CA SER A 9 -12.06 -17.46 -11.81
C SER A 9 -12.68 -18.44 -12.82
N GLU A 10 -12.59 -19.75 -12.57
CA GLU A 10 -13.22 -20.77 -13.42
C GLU A 10 -14.72 -20.51 -13.61
N ARG A 11 -15.43 -20.13 -12.56
CA ARG A 11 -16.87 -19.81 -12.63
C ARG A 11 -17.14 -18.57 -13.50
N GLU A 12 -16.33 -17.53 -13.38
CA GLU A 12 -16.46 -16.31 -14.19
C GLU A 12 -16.13 -16.58 -15.66
N ARG A 13 -15.14 -17.41 -15.91
CA ARG A 13 -14.78 -17.86 -17.26
C ARG A 13 -15.93 -18.61 -17.92
N HIS A 14 -16.60 -19.51 -17.20
CA HIS A 14 -17.80 -20.20 -17.72
C HIS A 14 -18.91 -19.19 -18.06
N THR A 15 -19.22 -18.27 -17.14
CA THR A 15 -20.24 -17.24 -17.37
C THR A 15 -19.91 -16.39 -18.59
N PHE A 16 -18.64 -16.00 -18.77
CA PHE A 16 -18.19 -15.22 -19.93
C PHE A 16 -18.35 -15.99 -21.24
N ILE A 17 -17.95 -17.27 -21.27
CA ILE A 17 -18.06 -18.13 -22.43
C ILE A 17 -19.56 -18.40 -22.80
N ASP A 18 -20.40 -18.65 -21.78
CA ASP A 18 -21.83 -18.86 -21.98
C ASP A 18 -22.52 -17.65 -22.65
N CYS A 19 -22.15 -16.43 -22.25
CA CYS A 19 -22.65 -15.22 -22.90
C CYS A 19 -22.22 -15.14 -24.38
N LEU A 20 -20.95 -15.47 -24.67
CA LEU A 20 -20.46 -15.48 -26.05
C LEU A 20 -21.15 -16.55 -26.91
N MET A 21 -21.36 -17.75 -26.35
CA MET A 21 -22.03 -18.83 -27.05
C MET A 21 -23.49 -18.46 -27.42
N LYS A 22 -24.22 -17.81 -26.50
CA LYS A 22 -25.58 -17.32 -26.79
C LYS A 22 -25.62 -16.30 -27.92
N ILE A 23 -24.64 -15.40 -27.99
CA ILE A 23 -24.53 -14.44 -29.09
C ILE A 23 -24.23 -15.19 -30.40
N GLN A 24 -23.31 -16.16 -30.36
CA GLN A 24 -22.92 -16.95 -31.52
C GLN A 24 -24.08 -17.79 -32.04
N GLU A 25 -24.85 -18.44 -31.16
CA GLU A 25 -26.05 -19.23 -31.51
C GLU A 25 -27.08 -18.36 -32.22
N GLU A 26 -27.39 -17.18 -31.67
CA GLU A 26 -28.34 -16.24 -32.25
C GLU A 26 -27.90 -15.74 -33.64
N LEU A 27 -26.59 -15.55 -33.85
CA LEU A 27 -26.05 -15.17 -35.17
C LEU A 27 -26.13 -16.29 -36.21
N GLN A 28 -26.27 -17.55 -35.80
CA GLN A 28 -26.39 -18.71 -36.68
C GLN A 28 -27.84 -19.03 -37.02
N HIS A 29 -28.80 -18.52 -36.25
CA HIS A 29 -30.21 -18.67 -36.53
C HIS A 29 -30.68 -17.77 -37.70
N PRO A 30 -31.74 -18.15 -38.44
CA PRO A 30 -32.35 -17.23 -39.40
C PRO A 30 -32.79 -15.94 -38.71
N ILE A 31 -32.42 -14.80 -39.29
CA ILE A 31 -32.73 -13.48 -38.72
C ILE A 31 -34.23 -13.28 -38.67
N ASP A 32 -34.76 -13.08 -37.48
CA ASP A 32 -36.17 -12.77 -37.24
C ASP A 32 -36.35 -11.39 -36.55
N ARG A 33 -37.56 -11.05 -36.19
CA ARG A 33 -37.91 -9.78 -35.55
C ARG A 33 -37.26 -9.59 -34.19
N MET A 34 -36.87 -10.65 -33.49
CA MET A 34 -36.29 -10.62 -32.14
C MET A 34 -34.76 -10.72 -32.12
N SER A 35 -34.13 -11.20 -33.20
CA SER A 35 -32.68 -11.46 -33.25
C SER A 35 -31.87 -10.27 -32.86
N LYS A 36 -32.13 -9.06 -33.36
CA LYS A 36 -31.43 -7.85 -33.00
C LYS A 36 -31.49 -7.54 -31.48
N ARG A 37 -32.68 -7.75 -30.89
CA ARG A 37 -32.92 -7.48 -29.46
C ARG A 37 -32.20 -8.53 -28.60
N LEU A 38 -32.24 -9.79 -28.97
CA LEU A 38 -31.57 -10.88 -28.24
C LEU A 38 -30.06 -10.71 -28.27
N ILE A 39 -29.48 -10.39 -29.44
CA ILE A 39 -28.05 -10.11 -29.56
C ILE A 39 -27.64 -8.91 -28.70
N SER A 40 -28.39 -7.80 -28.78
CA SER A 40 -28.11 -6.60 -28.01
C SER A 40 -28.13 -6.86 -26.49
N ASN A 41 -29.16 -7.57 -26.02
CA ASN A 41 -29.29 -7.91 -24.59
C ASN A 41 -28.14 -8.84 -24.11
N ASN A 42 -27.73 -9.81 -24.93
CA ASN A 42 -26.60 -10.69 -24.58
C ASN A 42 -25.29 -9.96 -24.59
N ILE A 43 -25.08 -9.00 -25.50
CA ILE A 43 -23.86 -8.11 -25.46
C ILE A 43 -23.87 -7.24 -24.20
N GLU A 44 -24.99 -6.62 -23.88
CA GLU A 44 -25.12 -5.80 -22.65
C GLU A 44 -24.84 -6.65 -21.40
N LEU A 45 -25.41 -7.85 -21.33
CA LEU A 45 -25.15 -8.77 -20.23
C LEU A 45 -23.67 -9.15 -20.12
N LEU A 46 -23.01 -9.45 -21.24
CA LEU A 46 -21.59 -9.74 -21.29
C LEU A 46 -20.74 -8.56 -20.74
N LEU A 47 -21.05 -7.35 -21.18
CA LEU A 47 -20.34 -6.13 -20.73
C LEU A 47 -20.56 -5.89 -19.24
N ASN A 48 -21.77 -6.10 -18.73
CA ASN A 48 -22.07 -5.99 -17.30
C ASN A 48 -21.29 -7.02 -16.46
N TYR A 49 -21.15 -8.25 -16.95
CA TYR A 49 -20.30 -9.25 -16.29
C TYR A 49 -18.81 -8.84 -16.31
N CYS A 50 -18.31 -8.32 -17.44
CA CYS A 50 -16.93 -7.82 -17.52
C CYS A 50 -16.68 -6.71 -16.49
N LEU A 51 -17.59 -5.76 -16.35
CA LEU A 51 -17.51 -4.68 -15.37
C LEU A 51 -17.51 -5.25 -13.95
N ARG A 52 -18.41 -6.18 -13.64
CA ARG A 52 -18.47 -6.84 -12.33
C ARG A 52 -17.17 -7.59 -11.97
N PHE A 53 -16.57 -8.29 -12.93
CA PHE A 53 -15.31 -9.01 -12.71
C PHE A 53 -14.15 -8.05 -12.46
N TYR A 54 -14.11 -6.94 -13.18
CA TYR A 54 -13.15 -5.88 -12.98
C TYR A 54 -13.28 -5.25 -11.57
N GLU A 55 -14.50 -4.88 -11.18
CA GLU A 55 -14.76 -4.30 -9.84
C GLU A 55 -14.38 -5.25 -8.72
N ARG A 56 -14.71 -6.54 -8.83
CA ARG A 56 -14.29 -7.56 -7.85
C ARG A 56 -12.76 -7.59 -7.69
N GLN A 57 -12.03 -7.62 -8.81
CA GLN A 57 -10.57 -7.66 -8.77
C GLN A 57 -9.99 -6.39 -8.12
N PHE A 58 -10.60 -5.24 -8.37
CA PHE A 58 -10.19 -3.98 -7.79
C PHE A 58 -10.40 -3.95 -6.25
N ILE A 59 -11.55 -4.40 -5.77
CA ILE A 59 -11.87 -4.49 -4.33
C ILE A 59 -10.90 -5.44 -3.64
N THR A 60 -10.72 -6.65 -4.17
CA THR A 60 -9.79 -7.65 -3.59
C THR A 60 -8.36 -7.11 -3.49
N ARG A 61 -7.92 -6.34 -4.47
CA ARG A 61 -6.59 -5.72 -4.45
C ARG A 61 -6.47 -4.60 -3.41
N GLN A 62 -7.53 -3.80 -3.23
CA GLN A 62 -7.53 -2.78 -2.17
C GLN A 62 -7.44 -3.41 -0.78
N ASP A 63 -8.17 -4.48 -0.53
CA ASP A 63 -8.13 -5.19 0.75
C ASP A 63 -6.74 -5.78 1.00
N ALA A 64 -6.12 -6.41 -0.01
CA ALA A 64 -4.74 -6.91 0.08
C ALA A 64 -3.72 -5.80 0.33
N ASN A 65 -3.87 -4.64 -0.30
CA ASN A 65 -2.99 -3.50 -0.09
C ASN A 65 -3.10 -2.93 1.32
N ARG A 66 -4.32 -2.85 1.86
CA ARG A 66 -4.57 -2.42 3.25
C ARG A 66 -3.94 -3.39 4.26
N ASP A 67 -4.04 -4.69 4.01
CA ASP A 67 -3.38 -5.69 4.85
C ASP A 67 -1.86 -5.49 4.87
N ILE A 68 -1.25 -5.27 3.71
CA ILE A 68 0.19 -4.99 3.61
C ILE A 68 0.55 -3.71 4.38
N LEU A 69 -0.24 -2.64 4.28
CA LEU A 69 0.00 -1.40 5.02
C LEU A 69 -0.07 -1.63 6.53
N THR A 70 -1.09 -2.35 7.01
CA THR A 70 -1.23 -2.71 8.42
C THR A 70 -0.05 -3.52 8.94
N ARG A 71 0.41 -4.51 8.16
CA ARG A 71 1.59 -5.31 8.50
C ARG A 71 2.87 -4.48 8.48
N PHE A 72 2.99 -3.52 7.58
CA PHE A 72 4.12 -2.58 7.55
C PHE A 72 4.16 -1.68 8.78
N GLU A 73 3.03 -1.15 9.21
CA GLU A 73 2.91 -0.36 10.43
C GLU A 73 3.33 -1.18 11.66
N ALA A 74 2.81 -2.39 11.80
CA ALA A 74 3.18 -3.30 12.86
C ALA A 74 4.68 -3.67 12.84
N LEU A 75 5.25 -3.87 11.64
CA LEU A 75 6.68 -4.13 11.48
C LEU A 75 7.53 -2.96 12.00
N LEU A 76 7.15 -1.71 11.67
CA LEU A 76 7.86 -0.52 12.16
C LEU A 76 7.72 -0.37 13.68
N ASP A 77 6.53 -0.57 14.23
CA ASP A 77 6.31 -0.50 15.68
C ASP A 77 7.17 -1.51 16.43
N ASN A 78 7.17 -2.76 16.00
CA ASN A 78 8.00 -3.82 16.57
C ASN A 78 9.49 -3.51 16.42
N TYR A 79 9.93 -2.96 15.28
CA TYR A 79 11.33 -2.61 15.05
C TYR A 79 11.90 -1.67 16.11
N PHE A 80 11.13 -0.67 16.52
CA PHE A 80 11.53 0.30 17.52
C PHE A 80 11.30 -0.19 18.96
N THR A 81 10.27 -0.98 19.20
CA THR A 81 9.96 -1.54 20.52
C THR A 81 10.96 -2.61 20.93
N ASP A 82 11.35 -3.50 20.01
CA ASP A 82 12.29 -4.60 20.27
C ASP A 82 13.77 -4.16 20.34
N GLY A 83 14.04 -2.87 20.17
CA GLY A 83 15.40 -2.33 20.18
C GLY A 83 16.23 -2.66 18.93
N ASN A 84 15.62 -3.14 17.86
CA ASN A 84 16.29 -3.43 16.59
C ASN A 84 16.95 -2.18 16.00
N ALA A 85 16.38 -1.00 16.23
CA ALA A 85 16.93 0.28 15.77
C ALA A 85 18.32 0.53 16.37
N MET A 86 18.55 0.22 17.65
CA MET A 86 19.86 0.39 18.29
C MET A 86 20.93 -0.54 17.72
N GLN A 87 20.52 -1.76 17.32
CA GLN A 87 21.46 -2.78 16.85
C GLN A 87 21.72 -2.70 15.34
N LYS A 88 20.66 -2.48 14.55
CA LYS A 88 20.67 -2.55 13.08
C LYS A 88 20.66 -1.17 12.41
N GLY A 89 20.48 -0.09 13.18
CA GLY A 89 20.33 1.26 12.64
C GLY A 89 18.92 1.57 12.17
N LEU A 90 18.79 2.58 11.31
CA LEU A 90 17.50 3.00 10.75
C LEU A 90 16.93 1.93 9.80
N PRO A 91 15.64 1.60 9.88
CA PRO A 91 15.01 0.68 8.93
C PRO A 91 15.04 1.25 7.51
N THR A 92 15.43 0.41 6.55
CA THR A 92 15.48 0.78 5.14
C THR A 92 14.24 0.28 4.40
N VAL A 93 13.89 0.92 3.28
CA VAL A 93 12.81 0.45 2.39
C VAL A 93 13.05 -0.98 1.94
N LYS A 94 14.31 -1.33 1.63
CA LYS A 94 14.70 -2.70 1.23
C LYS A 94 14.47 -3.71 2.35
N TYR A 95 14.81 -3.36 3.58
CA TYR A 95 14.55 -4.21 4.75
C TYR A 95 13.04 -4.44 4.93
N CYS A 96 12.24 -3.36 4.97
CA CYS A 96 10.80 -3.47 5.17
C CYS A 96 10.12 -4.29 4.06
N ALA A 97 10.51 -4.09 2.81
CA ALA A 97 10.00 -4.86 1.68
C ALA A 97 10.35 -6.36 1.82
N GLY A 98 11.59 -6.67 2.22
CA GLY A 98 12.04 -8.04 2.44
C GLY A 98 11.25 -8.77 3.54
N GLU A 99 11.03 -8.13 4.69
CA GLU A 99 10.24 -8.69 5.80
C GLU A 99 8.77 -8.96 5.40
N LEU A 100 8.25 -8.17 4.46
CA LEU A 100 6.90 -8.34 3.91
C LEU A 100 6.85 -9.29 2.69
N CYS A 101 7.97 -9.89 2.30
CA CYS A 101 8.11 -10.76 1.13
C CYS A 101 7.74 -10.06 -0.19
N LEU A 102 8.07 -8.77 -0.31
CA LEU A 102 7.78 -7.94 -1.48
C LEU A 102 9.06 -7.44 -2.14
N SER A 103 9.00 -7.15 -3.44
CA SER A 103 10.07 -6.40 -4.08
C SER A 103 10.06 -4.92 -3.62
N PRO A 104 11.22 -4.27 -3.47
CA PRO A 104 11.28 -2.86 -3.06
C PRO A 104 10.50 -1.91 -3.95
N ASN A 105 10.46 -2.15 -5.26
CA ASN A 105 9.72 -1.34 -6.21
C ASN A 105 8.20 -1.46 -6.00
N TYR A 106 7.69 -2.70 -5.94
CA TYR A 106 6.27 -2.95 -5.70
C TYR A 106 5.82 -2.37 -4.35
N PHE A 107 6.61 -2.58 -3.30
CA PHE A 107 6.34 -2.04 -1.97
C PHE A 107 6.31 -0.50 -1.99
N GLY A 108 7.28 0.15 -2.65
CA GLY A 108 7.33 1.61 -2.78
C GLY A 108 6.11 2.19 -3.47
N ASP A 109 5.70 1.59 -4.60
CA ASP A 109 4.50 1.99 -5.36
C ASP A 109 3.23 1.80 -4.55
N LEU A 110 3.11 0.67 -3.82
CA LEU A 110 1.98 0.37 -2.95
C LEU A 110 1.84 1.42 -1.86
N ILE A 111 2.89 1.68 -1.08
CA ILE A 111 2.86 2.66 0.01
C ILE A 111 2.52 4.05 -0.51
N LYS A 112 3.11 4.45 -1.64
CA LYS A 112 2.80 5.74 -2.26
C LYS A 112 1.35 5.85 -2.70
N LYS A 113 0.78 4.78 -3.25
CA LYS A 113 -0.62 4.73 -3.67
C LYS A 113 -1.58 4.83 -2.48
N GLU A 114 -1.33 4.05 -1.42
CA GLU A 114 -2.23 3.97 -0.26
C GLU A 114 -2.12 5.17 0.68
N THR A 115 -0.92 5.79 0.79
CA THR A 115 -0.67 6.84 1.80
C THR A 115 -0.38 8.23 1.20
N GLY A 116 -0.16 8.32 -0.10
CA GLY A 116 0.30 9.54 -0.78
C GLY A 116 1.77 9.89 -0.54
N LYS A 117 2.49 9.13 0.31
CA LYS A 117 3.89 9.36 0.68
C LYS A 117 4.77 8.23 0.13
N THR A 118 6.01 8.54 -0.21
CA THR A 118 6.98 7.47 -0.50
C THR A 118 7.23 6.61 0.75
N ALA A 119 7.63 5.35 0.56
CA ALA A 119 7.94 4.47 1.68
C ALA A 119 9.04 5.03 2.59
N LEU A 120 10.02 5.74 2.02
CA LEU A 120 11.06 6.42 2.80
C LEU A 120 10.50 7.56 3.65
N GLU A 121 9.65 8.40 3.07
CA GLU A 121 8.98 9.49 3.81
C GLU A 121 8.08 8.94 4.93
N TYR A 122 7.40 7.83 4.68
CA TYR A 122 6.58 7.17 5.68
C TYR A 122 7.42 6.70 6.88
N ILE A 123 8.52 6.00 6.62
CA ILE A 123 9.48 5.56 7.65
C ILE A 123 10.03 6.76 8.43
N GLN A 124 10.46 7.81 7.73
CA GLN A 124 11.00 9.02 8.37
C GLN A 124 9.98 9.71 9.27
N ASN A 125 8.72 9.82 8.83
CA ASN A 125 7.65 10.40 9.64
C ASN A 125 7.42 9.58 10.91
N LYS A 126 7.34 8.25 10.81
CA LYS A 126 7.18 7.36 11.96
C LYS A 126 8.30 7.52 12.97
N ILE A 127 9.56 7.61 12.50
CA ILE A 127 10.73 7.86 13.36
C ILE A 127 10.58 9.20 14.09
N MET A 128 10.12 10.24 13.39
CA MET A 128 9.93 11.56 13.99
C MET A 128 8.81 11.58 15.01
N ASP A 129 7.73 10.83 14.81
CA ASP A 129 6.64 10.74 15.79
C ASP A 129 7.10 10.03 17.05
N ILE A 130 7.86 8.94 16.94
CA ILE A 130 8.51 8.28 18.10
C ILE A 130 9.52 9.22 18.76
N ALA A 131 10.29 9.99 17.98
CA ALA A 131 11.23 10.96 18.52
C ALA A 131 10.53 12.04 19.35
N LYS A 132 9.43 12.61 18.86
CA LYS A 132 8.63 13.61 19.57
C LYS A 132 8.13 13.07 20.91
N GLU A 133 7.57 11.86 20.90
CA GLU A 133 7.10 11.20 22.12
C GLU A 133 8.25 11.03 23.15
N LYS A 134 9.40 10.47 22.72
CA LYS A 134 10.56 10.29 23.58
C LYS A 134 11.13 11.63 24.12
N LEU A 135 11.08 12.70 23.34
CA LEU A 135 11.53 14.03 23.76
C LEU A 135 10.67 14.61 24.89
N LEU A 136 9.37 14.34 24.89
CA LEU A 136 8.43 14.87 25.89
C LEU A 136 8.35 14.01 27.15
N VAL A 137 8.41 12.67 26.99
CA VAL A 137 8.18 11.74 28.10
C VAL A 137 9.46 11.38 28.86
N SER A 138 10.63 11.39 28.19
CA SER A 138 11.86 10.91 28.81
C SER A 138 12.82 12.03 29.19
N SER A 139 13.60 11.80 30.28
CA SER A 139 14.74 12.63 30.68
C SER A 139 16.02 12.34 29.88
N ASN A 140 15.97 11.45 28.91
CA ASN A 140 17.13 11.06 28.10
C ASN A 140 17.71 12.24 27.35
N SER A 141 19.03 12.29 27.21
CA SER A 141 19.70 13.29 26.39
C SER A 141 19.29 13.14 24.90
N ILE A 142 19.41 14.22 24.13
CA ILE A 142 19.15 14.19 22.68
C ILE A 142 20.00 13.12 21.98
N SER A 143 21.25 12.93 22.42
CA SER A 143 22.14 11.91 21.89
C SER A 143 21.65 10.48 22.21
N GLN A 144 21.17 10.24 23.42
CA GLN A 144 20.60 8.94 23.80
C GLN A 144 19.34 8.62 22.98
N ILE A 145 18.47 9.62 22.78
CA ILE A 145 17.29 9.46 21.92
C ILE A 145 17.71 9.17 20.49
N ALA A 146 18.68 9.91 19.93
CA ALA A 146 19.16 9.65 18.58
C ALA A 146 19.67 8.21 18.41
N TYR A 147 20.50 7.73 19.35
CA TYR A 147 21.00 6.34 19.32
C TYR A 147 19.88 5.31 19.48
N SER A 148 18.92 5.55 20.37
CA SER A 148 17.76 4.64 20.55
C SER A 148 16.88 4.54 19.31
N LEU A 149 16.90 5.55 18.45
CA LEU A 149 16.19 5.58 17.17
C LEU A 149 17.00 5.01 15.99
N GLY A 150 18.26 4.62 16.23
CA GLY A 150 19.12 4.03 15.21
C GLY A 150 19.98 5.01 14.42
N PHE A 151 20.06 6.27 14.83
CA PHE A 151 20.99 7.22 14.22
C PHE A 151 22.41 6.98 14.71
N GLN A 152 23.36 6.84 13.79
CA GLN A 152 24.79 6.71 14.13
C GLN A 152 25.38 8.00 14.69
N TYR A 153 24.87 9.16 14.25
CA TYR A 153 25.36 10.48 14.62
C TYR A 153 24.20 11.36 15.11
N PRO A 154 24.23 11.85 16.36
CA PRO A 154 23.19 12.74 16.89
C PRO A 154 22.98 14.03 16.09
N GLN A 155 24.04 14.54 15.44
CA GLN A 155 23.92 15.71 14.56
C GLN A 155 23.05 15.43 13.34
N HIS A 156 23.12 14.20 12.80
CA HIS A 156 22.26 13.79 11.70
C HIS A 156 20.79 13.74 12.14
N PHE A 157 20.51 13.17 13.32
CA PHE A 157 19.18 13.19 13.92
C PHE A 157 18.65 14.63 14.05
N THR A 158 19.43 15.53 14.68
CA THR A 158 19.05 16.94 14.89
C THR A 158 18.70 17.63 13.57
N ARG A 159 19.50 17.40 12.52
CA ARG A 159 19.27 17.98 11.19
C ARG A 159 17.98 17.44 10.55
N VAL A 160 17.75 16.14 10.59
CA VAL A 160 16.56 15.51 10.03
C VAL A 160 15.32 15.93 10.82
N PHE A 161 15.39 15.94 12.14
CA PHE A 161 14.29 16.38 13.00
C PHE A 161 13.90 17.84 12.69
N LYS A 162 14.88 18.76 12.65
CA LYS A 162 14.61 20.17 12.32
C LYS A 162 14.02 20.34 10.92
N LYS A 163 14.50 19.55 9.93
CA LYS A 163 13.97 19.60 8.57
C LYS A 163 12.50 19.21 8.50
N LEU A 164 12.08 18.20 9.28
CA LEU A 164 10.73 17.64 9.22
C LEU A 164 9.75 18.32 10.19
N THR A 165 10.23 18.88 11.31
CA THR A 165 9.37 19.47 12.35
C THR A 165 9.44 21.00 12.42
N GLY A 166 10.43 21.62 11.76
CA GLY A 166 10.65 23.07 11.74
C GLY A 166 11.49 23.60 12.90
N CYS A 167 11.70 22.83 13.99
CA CYS A 167 12.49 23.22 15.15
C CYS A 167 13.49 22.13 15.55
N THR A 168 14.49 22.47 16.36
CA THR A 168 15.46 21.50 16.88
C THR A 168 14.83 20.61 17.96
N PRO A 169 15.39 19.40 18.24
CA PRO A 169 14.92 18.55 19.33
C PRO A 169 14.93 19.24 20.70
N ASN A 170 15.92 20.13 20.97
CA ASN A 170 15.98 20.90 22.20
C ASN A 170 14.84 21.92 22.29
N GLU A 171 14.60 22.67 21.22
CA GLU A 171 13.50 23.62 21.15
C GLU A 171 12.15 22.89 21.31
N TYR A 172 11.98 21.74 20.66
CA TYR A 172 10.76 20.93 20.76
C TYR A 172 10.48 20.47 22.20
N ARG A 173 11.51 20.02 22.92
CA ARG A 173 11.41 19.63 24.34
C ARG A 173 11.00 20.76 25.27
N LEU A 174 11.35 22.00 24.94
CA LEU A 174 11.01 23.18 25.77
C LEU A 174 9.58 23.71 25.53
N ILE A 175 8.99 23.34 24.41
CA ILE A 175 7.63 23.80 24.02
C ILE A 175 6.54 22.89 24.59
N GLY A 176 6.82 21.62 24.83
CA GLY A 176 5.90 20.62 25.40
C GLY A 176 6.16 20.35 26.86
#